data_31eae9b17299ef8a97b5f9a7d776ff97
#
_entry.id   31eae9b17299ef8a97b5f9a7d776ff97
#
_cell.length_a   1.000
_cell.length_b   1.000
_cell.length_c   1.000
_cell.angle_alpha   90.00
_cell.angle_beta   90.00
_cell.angle_gamma   90.00
#
_symmetry.space_group_name_H-M   'P 1'
#
loop_
_entity.id
_entity.type
_entity.pdbx_description
1 polymer ?
#
loop_
_entity_poly.entity_id
_entity_poly.type
_entity_poly.pdbx_seq_one_letter_code
_entity_poly.pdbx_strand_id
1 'polypeptide(L)'
;MAALWRGEGDQDQGDRPYQEDRWALRTLPDGTLLAVLADGMGGHAGGAVASKLAVDAFLKSIEQGQSLAEGLQSANAAVRAGAAAKAELTGMGSTLVGALVKDDEVRWISVGDSPFYLVANGKLERLNADHSFVPQIDAMLERGMITAEEAANHPSRHALREAVMGEPLTLIDEGKRKLAAGTTLLVCSDGVESLEHEKIAAGAKQPVRHLLDMVLAVGKPHQDNVTIIKLDRQA
;
A
#
# COMPACT_ATOMS: atom_id res chain seq x y z
N MET A 1 6.09 29.60 7.31
CA MET A 1 5.03 28.82 7.97
C MET A 1 5.55 27.40 8.12
N ALA A 2 5.32 26.70 9.24
CA ALA A 2 5.66 25.29 9.37
C ALA A 2 4.84 24.47 8.35
N ALA A 3 5.42 23.39 7.82
CA ALA A 3 4.70 22.53 6.91
C ALA A 3 3.48 21.90 7.64
N LEU A 4 2.31 21.95 7.03
CA LEU A 4 1.07 21.41 7.60
C LEU A 4 1.11 19.88 7.75
N TRP A 5 1.92 19.22 6.92
CA TRP A 5 2.13 17.78 6.92
C TRP A 5 3.59 17.42 7.16
N ARG A 6 3.80 16.39 7.95
CA ARG A 6 5.10 15.73 8.12
C ARG A 6 4.98 14.29 7.68
N GLY A 7 5.93 13.80 6.89
CA GLY A 7 5.99 12.42 6.45
C GLY A 7 7.27 11.74 6.90
N GLU A 8 7.18 10.47 7.21
CA GLU A 8 8.29 9.55 7.43
C GLU A 8 7.94 8.17 6.88
N GLY A 9 8.93 7.38 6.51
CA GLY A 9 8.71 6.01 6.04
C GLY A 9 9.90 5.13 6.37
N ASP A 10 9.63 3.85 6.60
CA ASP A 10 10.63 2.83 6.85
C ASP A 10 10.11 1.47 6.39
N GLN A 11 11.00 0.50 6.23
CA GLN A 11 10.66 -0.85 5.79
C GLN A 11 11.57 -1.89 6.44
N ASP A 12 11.08 -3.13 6.50
CA ASP A 12 11.85 -4.29 6.92
C ASP A 12 11.58 -5.46 5.97
N GLN A 13 12.58 -6.29 5.75
CA GLN A 13 12.47 -7.43 4.83
C GLN A 13 11.68 -8.59 5.43
N GLY A 14 11.51 -8.63 6.76
CA GLY A 14 10.94 -9.77 7.44
C GLY A 14 11.76 -11.05 7.20
N ASP A 15 11.07 -12.17 7.04
CA ASP A 15 11.68 -13.49 6.81
C ASP A 15 11.85 -13.82 5.31
N ARG A 16 11.48 -12.90 4.42
CA ARG A 16 11.57 -13.12 2.98
C ARG A 16 13.02 -13.08 2.48
N PRO A 17 13.38 -13.83 1.43
CA PRO A 17 14.74 -13.81 0.87
C PRO A 17 15.08 -12.49 0.17
N TYR A 18 14.06 -11.71 -0.24
CA TYR A 18 14.21 -10.44 -0.95
C TYR A 18 13.26 -9.39 -0.37
N GLN A 19 13.63 -8.11 -0.51
CA GLN A 19 12.72 -6.99 -0.31
C GLN A 19 12.03 -6.68 -1.64
N GLU A 20 10.75 -7.00 -1.74
CA GLU A 20 9.93 -6.80 -2.94
C GLU A 20 9.05 -5.55 -2.83
N ASP A 21 8.91 -4.97 -1.63
CA ASP A 21 8.27 -3.67 -1.45
C ASP A 21 9.13 -2.53 -1.98
N ARG A 22 8.48 -1.51 -2.54
CA ARG A 22 9.10 -0.26 -2.92
C ARG A 22 8.23 0.92 -2.49
N TRP A 23 8.84 1.96 -1.98
CA TRP A 23 8.12 3.15 -1.59
C TRP A 23 8.91 4.42 -1.86
N ALA A 24 8.18 5.55 -1.91
CA ALA A 24 8.78 6.88 -1.91
C ALA A 24 7.88 7.91 -1.25
N LEU A 25 8.52 8.91 -0.69
CA LEU A 25 7.90 10.09 -0.10
C LEU A 25 8.57 11.33 -0.70
N ARG A 26 7.77 12.27 -1.22
CA ARG A 26 8.27 13.49 -1.89
C ARG A 26 7.42 14.69 -1.51
N THR A 27 8.07 15.84 -1.34
CA THR A 27 7.37 17.12 -1.30
C THR A 27 7.45 17.74 -2.70
N LEU A 28 6.32 17.98 -3.31
CA LEU A 28 6.21 18.61 -4.63
C LEU A 28 6.46 20.13 -4.53
N PRO A 29 6.77 20.81 -5.66
CA PRO A 29 7.08 22.25 -5.64
C PRO A 29 5.98 23.16 -5.07
N ASP A 30 4.72 22.71 -5.14
CA ASP A 30 3.55 23.41 -4.61
C ASP A 30 3.26 23.11 -3.14
N GLY A 31 4.15 22.37 -2.46
CA GLY A 31 4.02 21.97 -1.06
C GLY A 31 3.17 20.71 -0.83
N THR A 32 2.60 20.11 -1.88
CA THR A 32 1.89 18.84 -1.77
C THR A 32 2.86 17.73 -1.37
N LEU A 33 2.49 16.91 -0.39
CA LEU A 33 3.25 15.73 0.02
C LEU A 33 2.69 14.51 -0.73
N LEU A 34 3.55 13.84 -1.49
CA LEU A 34 3.26 12.62 -2.23
C LEU A 34 3.86 11.43 -1.51
N ALA A 35 3.03 10.44 -1.22
CA ALA A 35 3.44 9.11 -0.77
C ALA A 35 3.04 8.08 -1.83
N VAL A 36 3.91 7.14 -2.13
CA VAL A 36 3.62 6.00 -3.00
C VAL A 36 4.29 4.74 -2.45
N LEU A 37 3.55 3.65 -2.47
CA LEU A 37 3.99 2.31 -2.09
C LEU A 37 3.53 1.31 -3.13
N ALA A 38 4.35 0.31 -3.38
CA ALA A 38 4.08 -0.82 -4.24
C ALA A 38 4.67 -2.08 -3.59
N ASP A 39 3.86 -3.11 -3.40
CA ASP A 39 4.22 -4.43 -2.90
C ASP A 39 4.35 -5.36 -4.10
N GLY A 40 5.54 -5.89 -4.29
CA GLY A 40 5.91 -6.64 -5.48
C GLY A 40 5.60 -8.12 -5.36
N MET A 41 5.07 -8.72 -6.42
CA MET A 41 4.80 -10.14 -6.51
C MET A 41 5.34 -10.75 -7.81
N GLY A 42 5.59 -12.06 -7.82
CA GLY A 42 6.02 -12.76 -9.05
C GLY A 42 7.18 -13.72 -8.86
N GLY A 43 7.55 -13.99 -7.61
CA GLY A 43 8.62 -14.91 -7.24
C GLY A 43 10.03 -14.46 -7.65
N HIS A 44 11.06 -14.92 -6.92
CA HIS A 44 12.46 -14.54 -7.15
C HIS A 44 12.65 -13.00 -7.15
N ALA A 45 13.31 -12.46 -8.17
CA ALA A 45 13.55 -11.00 -8.28
C ALA A 45 12.43 -10.24 -9.04
N GLY A 46 11.38 -10.91 -9.49
CA GLY A 46 10.33 -10.32 -10.33
C GLY A 46 9.53 -9.25 -9.59
N GLY A 47 9.12 -9.53 -8.36
CA GLY A 47 8.37 -8.59 -7.53
C GLY A 47 9.13 -7.30 -7.24
N ALA A 48 10.41 -7.42 -6.85
CA ALA A 48 11.28 -6.25 -6.61
C ALA A 48 11.47 -5.38 -7.86
N VAL A 49 11.49 -5.99 -9.06
CA VAL A 49 11.56 -5.26 -10.33
C VAL A 49 10.23 -4.58 -10.62
N ALA A 50 9.11 -5.29 -10.45
CA ALA A 50 7.78 -4.77 -10.71
C ALA A 50 7.45 -3.56 -9.82
N SER A 51 7.63 -3.70 -8.49
CA SER A 51 7.38 -2.62 -7.53
C SER A 51 8.26 -1.40 -7.79
N LYS A 52 9.54 -1.62 -8.13
CA LYS A 52 10.45 -0.52 -8.50
C LYS A 52 9.98 0.22 -9.76
N LEU A 53 9.64 -0.51 -10.83
CA LEU A 53 9.15 0.10 -12.06
C LEU A 53 7.84 0.85 -11.85
N ALA A 54 6.93 0.30 -11.06
CA ALA A 54 5.65 0.92 -10.74
C ALA A 54 5.85 2.23 -9.98
N VAL A 55 6.64 2.24 -8.89
CA VAL A 55 6.91 3.44 -8.09
C VAL A 55 7.64 4.50 -8.91
N ASP A 56 8.70 4.14 -9.64
CA ASP A 56 9.50 5.09 -10.40
C ASP A 56 8.67 5.78 -11.51
N ALA A 57 7.83 5.01 -12.23
CA ALA A 57 6.98 5.56 -13.29
C ALA A 57 5.84 6.41 -12.73
N PHE A 58 5.22 5.98 -11.63
CA PHE A 58 4.19 6.76 -10.93
C PHE A 58 4.73 8.11 -10.46
N LEU A 59 5.86 8.11 -9.74
CA LEU A 59 6.52 9.32 -9.26
C LEU A 59 6.80 10.29 -10.40
N LYS A 60 7.45 9.81 -11.45
CA LYS A 60 7.78 10.64 -12.62
C LYS A 60 6.54 11.29 -13.24
N SER A 61 5.45 10.55 -13.35
CA SER A 61 4.19 11.04 -13.88
C SER A 61 3.61 12.17 -13.00
N ILE A 62 3.56 11.97 -11.68
CA ILE A 62 3.05 12.98 -10.75
C ILE A 62 3.95 14.22 -10.71
N GLU A 63 5.27 14.05 -10.72
CA GLU A 63 6.24 15.18 -10.78
C GLU A 63 6.13 15.99 -12.07
N GLN A 64 5.61 15.41 -13.15
CA GLN A 64 5.28 16.09 -14.41
C GLN A 64 3.90 16.77 -14.39
N GLY A 65 3.19 16.74 -13.24
CA GLY A 65 1.89 17.40 -13.08
C GLY A 65 0.70 16.57 -13.58
N GLN A 66 0.90 15.30 -13.88
CA GLN A 66 -0.20 14.40 -14.28
C GLN A 66 -1.06 13.99 -13.06
N SER A 67 -2.28 13.53 -13.34
CA SER A 67 -3.22 13.05 -12.32
C SER A 67 -2.78 11.71 -11.72
N LEU A 68 -3.37 11.34 -10.57
CA LEU A 68 -3.16 10.02 -9.95
C LEU A 68 -3.50 8.87 -10.92
N ALA A 69 -4.60 9.01 -11.68
CA ALA A 69 -4.99 8.01 -12.67
C ALA A 69 -3.96 7.86 -13.80
N GLU A 70 -3.44 8.96 -14.34
CA GLU A 70 -2.36 8.93 -15.35
C GLU A 70 -1.07 8.35 -14.76
N GLY A 71 -0.78 8.64 -13.50
CA GLY A 71 0.32 8.03 -12.75
C GLY A 71 0.20 6.51 -12.68
N LEU A 72 -0.98 6.00 -12.33
CA LEU A 72 -1.26 4.57 -12.28
C LEU A 72 -1.12 3.92 -13.66
N GLN A 73 -1.63 4.56 -14.74
CA GLN A 73 -1.46 4.05 -16.10
C GLN A 73 0.01 4.01 -16.52
N SER A 74 0.79 5.02 -16.13
CA SER A 74 2.23 5.07 -16.38
C SER A 74 2.97 3.94 -15.66
N ALA A 75 2.61 3.65 -14.40
CA ALA A 75 3.12 2.53 -13.63
C ALA A 75 2.81 1.19 -14.30
N ASN A 76 1.55 0.98 -14.70
CA ASN A 76 1.11 -0.24 -15.36
C ASN A 76 1.82 -0.47 -16.70
N ALA A 77 1.99 0.57 -17.50
CA ALA A 77 2.74 0.51 -18.75
C ALA A 77 4.23 0.18 -18.53
N ALA A 78 4.85 0.72 -17.48
CA ALA A 78 6.25 0.43 -17.15
C ALA A 78 6.46 -1.03 -16.73
N VAL A 79 5.55 -1.60 -15.93
CA VAL A 79 5.60 -3.01 -15.56
C VAL A 79 5.42 -3.90 -16.79
N ARG A 80 4.47 -3.58 -17.69
CA ARG A 80 4.32 -4.29 -18.98
C ARG A 80 5.61 -4.31 -19.78
N ALA A 81 6.23 -3.13 -19.94
CA ALA A 81 7.47 -3.01 -20.70
C ALA A 81 8.61 -3.82 -20.07
N GLY A 82 8.72 -3.81 -18.74
CA GLY A 82 9.70 -4.61 -18.00
C GLY A 82 9.49 -6.11 -18.17
N ALA A 83 8.26 -6.59 -18.06
CA ALA A 83 7.91 -8.00 -18.24
C ALA A 83 8.21 -8.49 -19.68
N ALA A 84 7.93 -7.65 -20.67
CA ALA A 84 8.22 -7.97 -22.07
C ALA A 84 9.72 -7.98 -22.43
N ALA A 85 10.55 -7.27 -21.63
CA ALA A 85 11.99 -7.15 -21.93
C ALA A 85 12.79 -8.40 -21.57
N LYS A 86 12.30 -9.25 -20.64
CA LYS A 86 13.01 -10.42 -20.15
C LYS A 86 12.02 -11.55 -19.81
N ALA A 87 12.23 -12.73 -20.37
CA ALA A 87 11.38 -13.90 -20.15
C ALA A 87 11.27 -14.29 -18.65
N GLU A 88 12.33 -14.11 -17.89
CA GLU A 88 12.38 -14.37 -16.44
C GLU A 88 11.49 -13.45 -15.60
N LEU A 89 11.03 -12.32 -16.16
CA LEU A 89 10.12 -11.38 -15.53
C LEU A 89 8.65 -11.55 -15.96
N THR A 90 8.36 -12.57 -16.76
CA THR A 90 7.00 -12.90 -17.19
C THR A 90 6.12 -13.20 -15.96
N GLY A 91 4.97 -12.52 -15.87
CA GLY A 91 4.04 -12.68 -14.76
C GLY A 91 4.40 -11.87 -13.49
N MET A 92 5.45 -11.04 -13.53
CA MET A 92 5.71 -10.12 -12.43
C MET A 92 4.58 -9.10 -12.31
N GLY A 93 4.32 -8.65 -11.11
CA GLY A 93 3.31 -7.65 -10.83
C GLY A 93 3.58 -6.94 -9.51
N SER A 94 2.71 -6.01 -9.18
CA SER A 94 2.78 -5.27 -7.92
C SER A 94 1.42 -4.71 -7.55
N THR A 95 1.19 -4.47 -6.27
CA THR A 95 0.18 -3.51 -5.83
C THR A 95 0.65 -2.09 -6.14
N LEU A 96 -0.22 -1.11 -5.97
CA LEU A 96 0.15 0.29 -5.92
C LEU A 96 -0.84 1.08 -5.06
N VAL A 97 -0.31 1.87 -4.13
CA VAL A 97 -1.07 2.89 -3.40
C VAL A 97 -0.35 4.23 -3.57
N GLY A 98 -1.01 5.20 -4.18
CA GLY A 98 -0.52 6.57 -4.33
C GLY A 98 -1.41 7.54 -3.59
N ALA A 99 -0.84 8.42 -2.75
CA ALA A 99 -1.57 9.42 -1.98
C ALA A 99 -0.94 10.80 -2.10
N LEU A 100 -1.77 11.81 -2.30
CA LEU A 100 -1.40 13.24 -2.28
C LEU A 100 -2.09 13.92 -1.11
N VAL A 101 -1.34 14.55 -0.23
CA VAL A 101 -1.89 15.38 0.84
C VAL A 101 -1.51 16.84 0.65
N LYS A 102 -2.50 17.72 0.71
CA LYS A 102 -2.34 19.16 0.65
C LYS A 102 -3.40 19.83 1.51
N ASP A 103 -3.02 20.84 2.24
CA ASP A 103 -3.91 21.59 3.14
C ASP A 103 -4.67 20.64 4.10
N ASP A 104 -5.98 20.55 3.99
CA ASP A 104 -6.82 19.66 4.79
C ASP A 104 -7.37 18.46 4.01
N GLU A 105 -6.84 18.19 2.82
CA GLU A 105 -7.36 17.13 1.93
C GLU A 105 -6.30 16.06 1.63
N VAL A 106 -6.74 14.82 1.60
CA VAL A 106 -6.03 13.71 0.97
C VAL A 106 -6.78 13.24 -0.27
N ARG A 107 -6.03 12.90 -1.32
CA ARG A 107 -6.51 12.20 -2.52
C ARG A 107 -5.67 10.97 -2.71
N TRP A 108 -6.29 9.85 -3.11
CA TRP A 108 -5.56 8.60 -3.34
C TRP A 108 -6.06 7.85 -4.55
N ILE A 109 -5.22 6.93 -4.99
CA ILE A 109 -5.54 5.87 -5.94
C ILE A 109 -4.87 4.59 -5.48
N SER A 110 -5.54 3.44 -5.65
CA SER A 110 -4.93 2.15 -5.33
C SER A 110 -5.38 1.02 -6.23
N VAL A 111 -4.50 0.03 -6.37
CA VAL A 111 -4.73 -1.29 -6.98
C VAL A 111 -4.02 -2.33 -6.12
N GLY A 112 -4.70 -3.44 -5.82
CA GLY A 112 -4.21 -4.50 -4.95
C GLY A 112 -4.78 -4.42 -3.54
N ASP A 113 -4.12 -5.04 -2.60
CA ASP A 113 -4.58 -5.20 -1.21
C ASP A 113 -3.76 -4.41 -0.18
N SER A 114 -2.67 -3.77 -0.59
CA SER A 114 -1.89 -2.88 0.29
C SER A 114 -2.78 -1.84 0.96
N PRO A 115 -2.83 -1.80 2.31
CA PRO A 115 -3.82 -0.99 3.00
C PRO A 115 -3.41 0.48 3.09
N PHE A 116 -4.39 1.36 2.97
CA PHE A 116 -4.28 2.78 3.25
C PHE A 116 -5.20 3.14 4.41
N TYR A 117 -4.62 3.50 5.54
CA TYR A 117 -5.35 3.75 6.76
C TYR A 117 -5.37 5.23 7.15
N LEU A 118 -6.50 5.61 7.76
CA LEU A 118 -6.69 6.83 8.55
C LEU A 118 -6.71 6.47 10.02
N VAL A 119 -5.88 7.14 10.81
CA VAL A 119 -5.90 7.07 12.28
C VAL A 119 -6.37 8.41 12.83
N ALA A 120 -7.54 8.39 13.46
CA ALA A 120 -8.14 9.56 14.10
C ALA A 120 -8.84 9.14 15.39
N ASN A 121 -8.66 9.92 16.47
CA ASN A 121 -9.27 9.65 17.78
C ASN A 121 -8.99 8.24 18.32
N GLY A 122 -7.81 7.67 18.02
CA GLY A 122 -7.41 6.32 18.43
C GLY A 122 -8.08 5.18 17.67
N LYS A 123 -8.79 5.47 16.59
CA LYS A 123 -9.43 4.48 15.71
C LYS A 123 -8.68 4.38 14.39
N LEU A 124 -8.56 3.15 13.88
CA LEU A 124 -8.06 2.83 12.55
C LEU A 124 -9.25 2.66 11.60
N GLU A 125 -9.18 3.30 10.44
CA GLU A 125 -10.15 3.16 9.35
C GLU A 125 -9.39 2.91 8.05
N ARG A 126 -9.72 1.83 7.32
CA ARG A 126 -9.17 1.61 5.98
C ARG A 126 -9.89 2.53 4.98
N LEU A 127 -9.13 3.30 4.22
CA LEU A 127 -9.66 4.26 3.26
C LEU A 127 -9.86 3.65 1.88
N ASN A 128 -8.98 2.74 1.47
CA ASN A 128 -9.04 2.12 0.15
C ASN A 128 -9.72 0.74 0.16
N ALA A 129 -10.25 0.37 -1.00
CA ALA A 129 -10.77 -0.97 -1.22
C ALA A 129 -9.66 -2.02 -1.20
N ASP A 130 -10.00 -3.24 -0.77
CA ASP A 130 -9.16 -4.42 -0.85
C ASP A 130 -9.50 -5.20 -2.13
N HIS A 131 -8.54 -5.29 -3.05
CA HIS A 131 -8.71 -6.03 -4.30
C HIS A 131 -8.17 -7.46 -4.23
N SER A 132 -8.09 -8.06 -3.04
CA SER A 132 -7.89 -9.49 -2.84
C SER A 132 -9.22 -10.25 -2.84
N PHE A 133 -9.16 -11.57 -2.64
CA PHE A 133 -10.36 -12.38 -2.42
C PHE A 133 -10.90 -12.31 -0.99
N VAL A 134 -10.19 -11.68 -0.04
CA VAL A 134 -10.62 -11.55 1.38
C VAL A 134 -12.05 -10.99 1.50
N PRO A 135 -12.43 -9.88 0.86
CA PRO A 135 -13.78 -9.35 1.00
C PRO A 135 -14.90 -10.30 0.54
N GLN A 136 -14.63 -11.12 -0.51
CA GLN A 136 -15.60 -12.12 -0.96
C GLN A 136 -15.70 -13.29 0.00
N ILE A 137 -14.58 -13.75 0.54
CA ILE A 137 -14.51 -14.85 1.51
C ILE A 137 -15.23 -14.43 2.79
N ASP A 138 -14.99 -13.23 3.28
CA ASP A 138 -15.63 -12.69 4.47
C ASP A 138 -17.15 -12.51 4.26
N ALA A 139 -17.59 -12.08 3.07
CA ALA A 139 -19.01 -12.02 2.71
C ALA A 139 -19.66 -13.42 2.63
N MET A 140 -18.93 -14.46 2.23
CA MET A 140 -19.41 -15.85 2.29
C MET A 140 -19.57 -16.33 3.74
N LEU A 141 -18.62 -16.00 4.60
CA LEU A 141 -18.68 -16.29 6.04
C LEU A 141 -19.87 -15.59 6.70
N GLU A 142 -20.06 -14.29 6.46
CA GLU A 142 -21.19 -13.51 6.99
C GLU A 142 -22.56 -14.07 6.58
N ARG A 143 -22.66 -14.64 5.37
CA ARG A 143 -23.86 -15.30 4.86
C ARG A 143 -24.02 -16.73 5.33
N GLY A 144 -23.10 -17.27 6.14
CA GLY A 144 -23.11 -18.64 6.61
C GLY A 144 -22.88 -19.69 5.52
N MET A 145 -22.26 -19.30 4.38
CA MET A 145 -21.97 -20.20 3.26
C MET A 145 -20.73 -21.05 3.52
N ILE A 146 -19.83 -20.56 4.35
CA ILE A 146 -18.60 -21.23 4.82
C ILE A 146 -18.44 -20.99 6.33
N THR A 147 -17.69 -21.86 6.98
CA THR A 147 -17.32 -21.73 8.39
C THR A 147 -16.14 -20.74 8.58
N ALA A 148 -15.91 -20.29 9.80
CA ALA A 148 -14.76 -19.45 10.13
C ALA A 148 -13.42 -20.15 9.83
N GLU A 149 -13.35 -21.46 10.04
CA GLU A 149 -12.17 -22.27 9.73
C GLU A 149 -11.92 -22.35 8.23
N GLU A 150 -12.97 -22.58 7.42
CA GLU A 150 -12.88 -22.58 5.95
C GLU A 150 -12.50 -21.20 5.40
N ALA A 151 -13.03 -20.12 5.99
CA ALA A 151 -12.66 -18.77 5.61
C ALA A 151 -11.19 -18.46 5.93
N ALA A 152 -10.72 -18.84 7.13
CA ALA A 152 -9.33 -18.62 7.54
C ALA A 152 -8.32 -19.39 6.69
N ASN A 153 -8.68 -20.61 6.26
CA ASN A 153 -7.81 -21.51 5.48
C ASN A 153 -8.17 -21.52 3.99
N HIS A 154 -8.94 -20.55 3.50
CA HIS A 154 -9.37 -20.52 2.11
C HIS A 154 -8.15 -20.39 1.16
N PRO A 155 -8.00 -21.25 0.15
CA PRO A 155 -6.80 -21.31 -0.70
C PRO A 155 -6.54 -20.01 -1.48
N SER A 156 -7.58 -19.23 -1.76
CA SER A 156 -7.47 -17.94 -2.45
C SER A 156 -7.39 -16.73 -1.50
N ARG A 157 -7.31 -16.92 -0.17
CA ARG A 157 -7.39 -15.80 0.78
C ARG A 157 -6.35 -14.72 0.52
N HIS A 158 -5.15 -15.12 0.09
CA HIS A 158 -4.04 -14.21 -0.20
C HIS A 158 -3.86 -13.95 -1.71
N ALA A 159 -4.83 -14.33 -2.54
CA ALA A 159 -4.75 -14.07 -3.97
C ALA A 159 -5.36 -12.71 -4.32
N LEU A 160 -4.66 -11.97 -5.15
CA LEU A 160 -5.15 -10.71 -5.71
C LEU A 160 -6.14 -10.95 -6.85
N ARG A 161 -7.15 -10.11 -6.94
CA ARG A 161 -8.10 -10.04 -8.05
C ARG A 161 -7.68 -9.01 -9.10
N GLU A 162 -6.84 -8.06 -8.68
CA GLU A 162 -6.29 -7.02 -9.55
C GLU A 162 -4.90 -6.61 -9.04
N ALA A 163 -3.98 -6.39 -9.98
CA ALA A 163 -2.63 -5.89 -9.72
C ALA A 163 -2.07 -5.15 -10.93
N VAL A 164 -1.04 -4.36 -10.72
CA VAL A 164 -0.26 -3.68 -11.74
C VAL A 164 0.66 -4.70 -12.42
N MET A 165 0.18 -5.32 -13.53
CA MET A 165 0.89 -6.36 -14.28
C MET A 165 1.06 -6.04 -15.77
N GLY A 166 0.58 -4.86 -16.19
CA GLY A 166 0.62 -4.46 -17.60
C GLY A 166 -0.66 -4.75 -18.37
N GLU A 167 -1.62 -5.47 -17.78
CA GLU A 167 -2.95 -5.71 -18.36
C GLU A 167 -3.89 -4.50 -18.08
N PRO A 168 -5.02 -4.38 -18.82
CA PRO A 168 -6.02 -3.36 -18.51
C PRO A 168 -6.56 -3.53 -17.08
N LEU A 169 -6.46 -2.48 -16.28
CA LEU A 169 -6.94 -2.46 -14.90
C LEU A 169 -8.46 -2.28 -14.86
N THR A 170 -9.16 -3.13 -14.13
CA THR A 170 -10.63 -3.13 -13.99
C THR A 170 -11.09 -2.80 -12.58
N LEU A 171 -10.27 -3.09 -11.56
CA LEU A 171 -10.51 -2.75 -10.16
C LEU A 171 -9.50 -1.68 -9.74
N ILE A 172 -9.97 -0.45 -9.70
CA ILE A 172 -9.20 0.71 -9.24
C ILE A 172 -10.02 1.37 -8.15
N ASP A 173 -9.42 1.64 -7.00
CA ASP A 173 -10.03 2.48 -5.98
C ASP A 173 -9.43 3.87 -6.03
N GLU A 174 -10.28 4.88 -6.10
CA GLU A 174 -9.90 6.29 -6.12
C GLU A 174 -10.80 7.08 -5.18
N GLY A 175 -10.19 7.93 -4.37
CA GLY A 175 -10.96 8.71 -3.43
C GLY A 175 -10.30 10.01 -3.01
N LYS A 176 -11.11 10.80 -2.27
CA LYS A 176 -10.65 12.03 -1.61
C LYS A 176 -11.37 12.23 -0.29
N ARG A 177 -10.69 12.82 0.67
CA ARG A 177 -11.27 13.08 1.99
C ARG A 177 -10.66 14.32 2.64
N LYS A 178 -11.50 15.10 3.31
CA LYS A 178 -11.05 16.15 4.21
C LYS A 178 -10.71 15.56 5.56
N LEU A 179 -9.61 16.02 6.13
CA LEU A 179 -9.04 15.51 7.36
C LEU A 179 -8.98 16.59 8.45
N ALA A 180 -9.25 16.22 9.68
CA ALA A 180 -9.07 17.09 10.82
C ALA A 180 -7.59 17.23 11.20
N ALA A 181 -7.23 18.29 11.92
CA ALA A 181 -5.91 18.41 12.53
C ALA A 181 -5.63 17.25 13.51
N GLY A 182 -4.37 16.83 13.62
CA GLY A 182 -3.97 15.70 14.47
C GLY A 182 -4.31 14.31 13.89
N THR A 183 -4.71 14.24 12.63
CA THR A 183 -4.92 12.99 11.90
C THR A 183 -3.59 12.41 11.41
N THR A 184 -3.44 11.10 11.48
CA THR A 184 -2.34 10.35 10.86
C THR A 184 -2.88 9.48 9.72
N LEU A 185 -2.17 9.45 8.60
CA LEU A 185 -2.40 8.51 7.50
C LEU A 185 -1.24 7.51 7.48
N LEU A 186 -1.57 6.24 7.18
CA LEU A 186 -0.58 5.18 7.01
C LEU A 186 -0.80 4.50 5.65
N VAL A 187 0.22 4.54 4.78
CA VAL A 187 0.28 3.73 3.56
C VAL A 187 1.19 2.56 3.87
N CYS A 188 0.67 1.35 3.78
CA CYS A 188 1.40 0.14 4.21
C CYS A 188 1.36 -0.95 3.15
N SER A 189 2.34 -1.87 3.17
CA SER A 189 2.17 -3.21 2.59
C SER A 189 1.37 -4.11 3.54
N ASP A 190 0.88 -5.24 3.04
CA ASP A 190 0.02 -6.17 3.79
C ASP A 190 0.73 -6.81 4.99
N GLY A 191 2.07 -6.86 4.99
CA GLY A 191 2.88 -7.36 6.10
C GLY A 191 2.57 -6.67 7.44
N VAL A 192 2.05 -5.43 7.43
CA VAL A 192 1.61 -4.73 8.64
C VAL A 192 0.42 -5.40 9.32
N GLU A 193 -0.40 -6.14 8.57
CA GLU A 193 -1.60 -6.82 9.06
C GLU A 193 -1.29 -8.06 9.93
N SER A 194 -0.01 -8.36 10.14
CA SER A 194 0.43 -9.26 11.23
C SER A 194 0.10 -8.69 12.60
N LEU A 195 -0.06 -7.36 12.72
CA LEU A 195 -0.40 -6.68 13.96
C LEU A 195 -1.91 -6.36 13.98
N GLU A 196 -2.52 -6.52 15.14
CA GLU A 196 -3.93 -6.19 15.34
C GLU A 196 -4.22 -4.69 15.10
N HIS A 197 -5.38 -4.37 14.56
CA HIS A 197 -5.76 -3.02 14.16
C HIS A 197 -5.67 -2.00 15.31
N GLU A 198 -6.04 -2.39 16.53
CA GLU A 198 -5.95 -1.54 17.72
C GLU A 198 -4.50 -1.18 18.05
N LYS A 199 -3.58 -2.13 17.84
CA LYS A 199 -2.14 -1.92 18.05
C LYS A 199 -1.54 -1.04 16.96
N ILE A 200 -1.97 -1.20 15.70
CA ILE A 200 -1.59 -0.30 14.59
C ILE A 200 -2.03 1.13 14.92
N ALA A 201 -3.29 1.32 15.35
CA ALA A 201 -3.81 2.63 15.72
C ALA A 201 -3.03 3.28 16.88
N ALA A 202 -2.66 2.50 17.88
CA ALA A 202 -1.87 2.97 19.03
C ALA A 202 -0.43 3.34 18.62
N GLY A 203 0.20 2.48 17.81
CA GLY A 203 1.56 2.65 17.31
C GLY A 203 1.71 3.81 16.33
N ALA A 204 0.65 4.20 15.62
CA ALA A 204 0.67 5.30 14.64
C ALA A 204 1.08 6.66 15.23
N LYS A 205 0.96 6.85 16.54
CA LYS A 205 1.43 8.07 17.24
C LYS A 205 2.94 8.10 17.50
N GLN A 206 3.60 6.97 17.33
CA GLN A 206 5.03 6.79 17.55
C GLN A 206 5.79 6.96 16.21
N PRO A 207 7.12 7.08 16.20
CA PRO A 207 7.92 7.00 14.97
C PRO A 207 7.65 5.71 14.19
N VAL A 208 7.74 5.75 12.87
CA VAL A 208 7.48 4.58 11.99
C VAL A 208 8.30 3.37 12.41
N ARG A 209 9.58 3.57 12.77
CA ARG A 209 10.44 2.47 13.24
C ARG A 209 9.84 1.71 14.41
N HIS A 210 9.22 2.41 15.36
CA HIS A 210 8.57 1.75 16.51
C HIS A 210 7.39 0.88 16.06
N LEU A 211 6.58 1.35 15.11
CA LEU A 211 5.47 0.55 14.58
C LEU A 211 5.98 -0.68 13.82
N LEU A 212 7.05 -0.56 13.05
CA LEU A 212 7.73 -1.70 12.43
C LEU A 212 8.22 -2.70 13.49
N ASP A 213 8.89 -2.22 14.53
CA ASP A 213 9.37 -3.10 15.61
C ASP A 213 8.22 -3.83 16.31
N MET A 214 7.05 -3.19 16.46
CA MET A 214 5.84 -3.84 16.98
C MET A 214 5.34 -4.96 16.05
N VAL A 215 5.36 -4.76 14.73
CA VAL A 215 5.00 -5.79 13.75
C VAL A 215 5.94 -6.99 13.86
N LEU A 216 7.24 -6.74 13.82
CA LEU A 216 8.26 -7.79 13.91
C LEU A 216 8.22 -8.54 15.24
N ALA A 217 7.89 -7.85 16.34
CA ALA A 217 7.75 -8.44 17.67
C ALA A 217 6.56 -9.41 17.80
N VAL A 218 5.60 -9.43 16.85
CA VAL A 218 4.55 -10.47 16.80
C VAL A 218 5.16 -11.86 16.61
N GLY A 219 6.32 -11.95 15.92
CA GLY A 219 7.00 -13.22 15.67
C GLY A 219 6.20 -14.17 14.77
N LYS A 220 5.44 -13.61 13.82
CA LYS A 220 4.69 -14.40 12.84
C LYS A 220 5.64 -15.24 12.00
N PRO A 221 5.49 -16.57 11.93
CA PRO A 221 6.31 -17.40 11.05
C PRO A 221 6.16 -16.94 9.59
N HIS A 222 7.27 -16.85 8.86
CA HIS A 222 7.31 -16.36 7.49
C HIS A 222 6.78 -14.93 7.33
N GLN A 223 7.16 -14.04 8.29
CA GLN A 223 6.82 -12.63 8.21
C GLN A 223 7.17 -12.06 6.83
N ASP A 224 6.19 -11.44 6.20
CA ASP A 224 6.37 -10.79 4.90
C ASP A 224 7.20 -9.52 5.00
N ASN A 225 7.57 -8.97 3.85
CA ASN A 225 8.08 -7.61 3.78
C ASN A 225 7.08 -6.68 4.47
N VAL A 226 7.58 -5.71 5.19
CA VAL A 226 6.76 -4.69 5.87
C VAL A 226 7.26 -3.32 5.51
N THR A 227 6.40 -2.54 4.90
CA THR A 227 6.68 -1.14 4.58
C THR A 227 5.58 -0.26 5.14
N ILE A 228 5.95 0.85 5.78
CA ILE A 228 5.03 1.82 6.35
C ILE A 228 5.49 3.22 5.97
N ILE A 229 4.60 4.00 5.35
CA ILE A 229 4.74 5.44 5.17
C ILE A 229 3.69 6.11 6.05
N LYS A 230 4.14 6.98 6.92
CA LYS A 230 3.30 7.75 7.84
C LYS A 230 3.27 9.22 7.44
N LEU A 231 2.07 9.79 7.39
CA LEU A 231 1.84 11.19 7.12
C LEU A 231 1.04 11.79 8.27
N ASP A 232 1.66 12.65 9.05
CA ASP A 232 1.04 13.34 10.21
C ASP A 232 0.58 14.73 9.83
N ARG A 233 -0.71 15.00 10.00
CA ARG A 233 -1.24 16.36 9.94
C ARG A 233 -0.99 17.08 11.26
N GLN A 234 -0.18 18.12 11.20
CA GLN A 234 0.14 18.93 12.35
C GLN A 234 -1.12 19.68 12.87
N ALA A 235 -1.14 19.98 14.18
CA ALA A 235 -2.24 20.69 14.83
C ALA A 235 -2.33 22.17 14.41
#